data_7c094a990bc2e7ad62bcd158e5cba2de
#
_entry.id   7c094a990bc2e7ad62bcd158e5cba2de
#
_cell.length_a   1.000
_cell.length_b   1.000
_cell.length_c   1.000
_cell.angle_alpha   90.00
_cell.angle_beta   90.00
_cell.angle_gamma   90.00
#
_symmetry.space_group_name_H-M   'P 1'
#
loop_
_entity.id
_entity.type
_entity.pdbx_description
1 polymer ?
#
loop_
_entity_poly.entity_id
_entity_poly.type
_entity_poly.pdbx_seq_one_letter_code
_entity_poly.pdbx_strand_id
1 'polypeptide(L)'
;LLQPLNILYLDIYLKEQRNLNRIKEYHTAHIYRQLPYDFAKQSVAIFCVELISKCVKDHEVNEQLYNYLTLFLIELDVQQNGIENKPLFFLLETASILGFEPSLQNILKGSFFNLGSGKFEDKFDSTQSSMSAYETEIFKKLLAMYYDKNELKLTSTERKLMLEKLLSPFTLTAVTLYL
;
A
#
# COMPACT_ATOMS: atom_id res chain seq x y z
N LEU A 1 6.97 -14.30 -19.52
CA LEU A 1 5.73 -14.56 -18.76
C LEU A 1 5.96 -14.48 -17.25
N LEU A 2 7.04 -15.04 -16.70
CA LEU A 2 7.41 -14.94 -15.28
C LEU A 2 8.09 -13.59 -15.00
N GLN A 3 7.33 -12.52 -15.05
CA GLN A 3 7.78 -11.16 -14.73
C GLN A 3 6.96 -10.64 -13.54
N PRO A 4 7.52 -9.74 -12.72
CA PRO A 4 6.75 -9.05 -11.70
C PRO A 4 5.46 -8.45 -12.29
N LEU A 5 4.38 -8.41 -11.51
CA LEU A 5 3.07 -7.89 -11.88
C LEU A 5 2.20 -8.80 -12.77
N ASN A 6 2.74 -9.85 -13.37
CA ASN A 6 1.89 -10.78 -14.12
C ASN A 6 1.06 -11.64 -13.16
N ILE A 7 -0.26 -11.68 -13.42
CA ILE A 7 -1.19 -12.56 -12.73
C ILE A 7 -1.22 -13.87 -13.48
N LEU A 8 -0.85 -14.95 -12.80
CA LEU A 8 -0.67 -16.27 -13.41
C LEU A 8 -1.50 -17.31 -12.67
N TYR A 9 -2.02 -18.28 -13.42
CA TYR A 9 -2.40 -19.58 -12.90
C TYR A 9 -1.17 -20.49 -12.89
N LEU A 10 -0.93 -21.15 -11.79
CA LEU A 10 0.21 -22.05 -11.60
C LEU A 10 -0.28 -23.43 -11.19
N ASP A 11 0.15 -24.45 -11.94
CA ASP A 11 0.10 -25.84 -11.51
C ASP A 11 1.45 -26.19 -10.88
N ILE A 12 1.45 -26.62 -9.62
CA ILE A 12 2.68 -26.96 -8.88
C ILE A 12 2.66 -28.38 -8.37
N TYR A 13 3.82 -29.02 -8.34
CA TYR A 13 4.01 -30.28 -7.61
C TYR A 13 4.27 -29.96 -6.13
N LEU A 14 3.22 -29.99 -5.30
CA LEU A 14 3.36 -29.74 -3.89
C LEU A 14 4.04 -30.92 -3.20
N LYS A 15 5.15 -30.67 -2.49
CA LYS A 15 5.82 -31.64 -1.61
C LYS A 15 6.00 -30.99 -0.24
N GLU A 16 5.28 -31.51 0.74
CA GLU A 16 5.21 -30.96 2.11
C GLU A 16 6.56 -30.84 2.85
N GLN A 17 7.59 -31.54 2.41
CA GLN A 17 8.90 -31.57 3.06
C GLN A 17 9.99 -30.78 2.32
N ARG A 18 9.65 -29.95 1.33
CA ARG A 18 10.63 -29.18 0.55
C ARG A 18 10.38 -27.68 0.62
N ASN A 19 11.42 -26.90 0.81
CA ASN A 19 11.37 -25.45 0.78
C ASN A 19 11.05 -24.87 -0.63
N LEU A 20 11.24 -25.66 -1.70
CA LEU A 20 10.98 -25.26 -3.07
C LEU A 20 10.08 -26.28 -3.76
N ASN A 21 8.97 -25.80 -4.30
CA ASN A 21 8.06 -26.59 -5.10
C ASN A 21 8.35 -26.39 -6.59
N ARG A 22 8.13 -27.44 -7.38
CA ARG A 22 8.36 -27.40 -8.83
C ARG A 22 7.10 -26.96 -9.55
N ILE A 23 7.20 -25.92 -10.39
CA ILE A 23 6.11 -25.53 -11.30
C ILE A 23 6.00 -26.62 -12.38
N LYS A 24 4.79 -27.15 -12.55
CA LYS A 24 4.43 -28.10 -13.59
C LYS A 24 4.05 -27.37 -14.86
N GLU A 25 3.15 -26.40 -14.73
CA GLU A 25 2.59 -25.61 -15.81
C GLU A 25 2.19 -24.23 -15.32
N TYR A 26 2.17 -23.25 -16.18
CA TYR A 26 1.65 -21.92 -15.89
C TYR A 26 1.07 -21.26 -17.12
N HIS A 27 0.03 -20.43 -16.92
CA HIS A 27 -0.55 -19.60 -17.95
C HIS A 27 -1.02 -18.26 -17.39
N THR A 28 -1.18 -17.28 -18.27
CA THR A 28 -1.61 -15.93 -17.89
C THR A 28 -3.06 -15.95 -17.44
N ALA A 29 -3.33 -15.46 -16.22
CA ALA A 29 -4.68 -15.32 -15.70
C ALA A 29 -5.35 -14.02 -16.15
N HIS A 30 -4.57 -12.95 -16.36
CA HIS A 30 -5.07 -11.66 -16.82
C HIS A 30 -4.10 -11.03 -17.82
N ILE A 31 -4.64 -10.48 -18.91
CA ILE A 31 -3.88 -9.78 -19.95
C ILE A 31 -4.15 -8.28 -19.79
N TYR A 32 -3.13 -7.54 -19.37
CA TYR A 32 -3.20 -6.08 -19.29
C TYR A 32 -3.26 -5.42 -20.66
N ARG A 33 -4.03 -4.33 -20.76
CA ARG A 33 -4.23 -3.56 -22.01
C ARG A 33 -3.37 -2.30 -22.07
N GLN A 34 -3.26 -1.59 -20.98
CA GLN A 34 -2.60 -0.28 -20.89
C GLN A 34 -1.39 -0.30 -19.96
N LEU A 35 -1.47 -1.02 -18.84
CA LEU A 35 -0.43 -1.05 -17.81
C LEU A 35 0.98 -1.32 -18.37
N PRO A 36 1.21 -2.23 -19.34
CA PRO A 36 2.53 -2.44 -19.93
C PRO A 36 3.05 -1.30 -20.81
N TYR A 37 2.19 -0.35 -21.20
CA TYR A 37 2.51 0.72 -22.16
C TYR A 37 2.41 2.12 -21.55
N ASP A 38 1.88 2.25 -20.34
CA ASP A 38 1.72 3.52 -19.62
C ASP A 38 2.74 3.63 -18.49
N PHE A 39 3.69 4.55 -18.63
CA PHE A 39 4.77 4.74 -17.68
C PHE A 39 4.27 5.10 -16.25
N ALA A 40 3.21 5.92 -16.16
CA ALA A 40 2.66 6.31 -14.86
C ALA A 40 2.05 5.09 -14.14
N LYS A 41 1.29 4.25 -14.85
CA LYS A 41 0.72 3.02 -14.32
C LYS A 41 1.79 2.02 -13.92
N GLN A 42 2.81 1.83 -14.76
CA GLN A 42 3.95 0.96 -14.44
C GLN A 42 4.66 1.41 -13.16
N SER A 43 4.90 2.71 -13.00
CA SER A 43 5.57 3.25 -11.82
C SER A 43 4.77 2.98 -10.54
N VAL A 44 3.45 3.16 -10.58
CA VAL A 44 2.56 2.82 -9.46
C VAL A 44 2.58 1.32 -9.17
N ALA A 45 2.49 0.49 -10.20
CA ALA A 45 2.45 -0.96 -10.04
C ALA A 45 3.78 -1.52 -9.48
N ILE A 46 4.93 -1.03 -9.93
CA ILE A 46 6.25 -1.39 -9.40
C ILE A 46 6.35 -0.99 -7.92
N PHE A 47 5.93 0.25 -7.58
CA PHE A 47 5.88 0.72 -6.20
C PHE A 47 5.06 -0.23 -5.30
N CYS A 48 3.87 -0.66 -5.76
CA CYS A 48 3.01 -1.57 -5.01
C CYS A 48 3.69 -2.92 -4.75
N VAL A 49 4.33 -3.50 -5.77
CA VAL A 49 5.05 -4.78 -5.62
C VAL A 49 6.23 -4.66 -4.68
N GLU A 50 7.02 -3.59 -4.79
CA GLU A 50 8.13 -3.34 -3.86
C GLU A 50 7.66 -3.17 -2.42
N LEU A 51 6.53 -2.48 -2.20
CA LEU A 51 5.94 -2.34 -0.89
C LEU A 51 5.54 -3.70 -0.31
N ILE A 52 4.76 -4.47 -1.07
CA ILE A 52 4.30 -5.80 -0.64
C ILE A 52 5.49 -6.73 -0.35
N SER A 53 6.50 -6.74 -1.21
CA SER A 53 7.68 -7.58 -1.01
C SER A 53 8.46 -7.28 0.27
N LYS A 54 8.31 -6.06 0.82
CA LYS A 54 8.92 -5.65 2.10
C LYS A 54 8.02 -5.92 3.31
N CYS A 55 6.70 -5.97 3.10
CA CYS A 55 5.71 -6.07 4.19
C CYS A 55 5.29 -7.51 4.48
N VAL A 56 5.39 -8.39 3.48
CA VAL A 56 4.91 -9.79 3.60
C VAL A 56 6.09 -10.71 3.80
N LYS A 57 6.01 -11.53 4.84
CA LYS A 57 7.01 -12.58 5.09
C LYS A 57 6.79 -13.76 4.15
N ASP A 58 7.89 -14.40 3.78
CA ASP A 58 7.85 -15.67 3.07
C ASP A 58 7.03 -16.71 3.85
N HIS A 59 6.20 -17.45 3.12
CA HIS A 59 5.33 -18.52 3.64
C HIS A 59 4.09 -18.09 4.44
N GLU A 60 3.81 -16.80 4.60
CA GLU A 60 2.52 -16.35 5.14
C GLU A 60 1.47 -16.26 4.03
N VAL A 61 0.37 -17.01 4.19
CA VAL A 61 -0.77 -16.94 3.27
C VAL A 61 -1.66 -15.79 3.71
N ASN A 62 -1.74 -14.74 2.88
CA ASN A 62 -2.65 -13.62 3.08
C ASN A 62 -3.56 -13.48 1.84
N GLU A 63 -4.68 -14.19 1.86
CA GLU A 63 -5.63 -14.20 0.76
C GLU A 63 -6.26 -12.82 0.53
N GLN A 64 -6.52 -12.06 1.60
CA GLN A 64 -7.09 -10.72 1.49
C GLN A 64 -6.16 -9.77 0.75
N LEU A 65 -4.87 -9.80 1.10
CA LEU A 65 -3.84 -8.97 0.43
C LEU A 65 -3.65 -9.39 -1.03
N TYR A 66 -3.65 -10.69 -1.31
CA TYR A 66 -3.55 -11.20 -2.69
C TYR A 66 -4.72 -10.73 -3.55
N ASN A 67 -5.94 -10.87 -3.04
CA ASN A 67 -7.16 -10.45 -3.73
C ASN A 67 -7.16 -8.93 -3.95
N TYR A 68 -6.77 -8.15 -2.94
CA TYR A 68 -6.66 -6.71 -3.06
C TYR A 68 -5.64 -6.29 -4.13
N LEU A 69 -4.42 -6.83 -4.08
CA LEU A 69 -3.37 -6.53 -5.07
C LEU A 69 -3.82 -6.88 -6.49
N THR A 70 -4.45 -8.04 -6.66
CA THR A 70 -4.96 -8.49 -7.95
C THR A 70 -6.01 -7.52 -8.52
N LEU A 71 -7.02 -7.16 -7.72
CA LEU A 71 -8.05 -6.20 -8.12
C LEU A 71 -7.47 -4.82 -8.39
N PHE A 72 -6.57 -4.35 -7.55
CA PHE A 72 -5.90 -3.06 -7.72
C PHE A 72 -5.17 -2.96 -9.05
N LEU A 73 -4.43 -4.00 -9.45
CA LEU A 73 -3.69 -4.02 -10.72
C LEU A 73 -4.64 -4.04 -11.94
N ILE A 74 -5.74 -4.79 -11.84
CA ILE A 74 -6.77 -4.85 -12.89
C ILE A 74 -7.46 -3.49 -13.05
N GLU A 75 -7.81 -2.83 -11.93
CA GLU A 75 -8.41 -1.49 -11.95
C GLU A 75 -7.43 -0.44 -12.48
N LEU A 76 -6.16 -0.49 -12.04
CA LEU A 76 -5.12 0.42 -12.50
C LEU A 76 -4.93 0.34 -14.02
N ASP A 77 -5.03 -0.87 -14.59
CA ASP A 77 -4.90 -1.07 -16.03
C ASP A 77 -5.90 -0.25 -16.85
N VAL A 78 -7.16 -0.19 -16.39
CA VAL A 78 -8.24 0.49 -17.15
C VAL A 78 -8.47 1.93 -16.71
N GLN A 79 -7.92 2.37 -15.58
CA GLN A 79 -8.15 3.69 -15.02
C GLN A 79 -7.52 4.79 -15.89
N GLN A 80 -8.28 5.89 -16.12
CA GLN A 80 -7.81 7.01 -16.96
C GLN A 80 -7.31 8.21 -16.14
N ASN A 81 -7.89 8.46 -14.96
CA ASN A 81 -7.61 9.65 -14.15
C ASN A 81 -7.34 9.27 -12.69
N GLY A 82 -6.71 10.17 -11.93
CA GLY A 82 -6.48 10.00 -10.50
C GLY A 82 -5.39 8.95 -10.16
N ILE A 83 -4.55 8.60 -11.12
CA ILE A 83 -3.45 7.62 -10.96
C ILE A 83 -2.43 8.13 -9.93
N GLU A 84 -2.25 9.44 -9.86
CA GLU A 84 -1.27 10.11 -9.01
C GLU A 84 -1.48 9.89 -7.50
N ASN A 85 -2.72 9.59 -7.08
CA ASN A 85 -3.06 9.32 -5.67
C ASN A 85 -3.06 7.82 -5.33
N LYS A 86 -2.99 6.94 -6.33
CA LYS A 86 -3.04 5.49 -6.15
C LYS A 86 -1.97 4.93 -5.20
N PRO A 87 -0.70 5.41 -5.22
CA PRO A 87 0.29 4.93 -4.24
C PRO A 87 -0.11 5.19 -2.79
N LEU A 88 -0.71 6.35 -2.50
CA LEU A 88 -1.17 6.70 -1.15
C LEU A 88 -2.37 5.85 -0.71
N PHE A 89 -3.34 5.66 -1.60
CA PHE A 89 -4.49 4.80 -1.31
C PHE A 89 -4.09 3.34 -1.14
N PHE A 90 -3.14 2.88 -1.94
CA PHE A 90 -2.57 1.54 -1.79
C PHE A 90 -1.86 1.34 -0.44
N LEU A 91 -1.11 2.34 0.03
CA LEU A 91 -0.48 2.34 1.36
C LEU A 91 -1.53 2.24 2.48
N LEU A 92 -2.59 3.05 2.43
CA LEU A 92 -3.65 3.05 3.44
C LEU A 92 -4.37 1.71 3.50
N GLU A 93 -4.77 1.16 2.36
CA GLU A 93 -5.45 -0.13 2.29
C GLU A 93 -4.54 -1.28 2.74
N THR A 94 -3.28 -1.27 2.30
CA THR A 94 -2.30 -2.28 2.74
C THR A 94 -2.09 -2.20 4.25
N ALA A 95 -2.00 -0.99 4.82
CA ALA A 95 -1.90 -0.80 6.26
C ALA A 95 -3.14 -1.37 6.98
N SER A 96 -4.35 -1.11 6.47
CA SER A 96 -5.60 -1.64 7.03
C SER A 96 -5.61 -3.17 7.00
N ILE A 97 -5.28 -3.80 5.88
CA ILE A 97 -5.22 -5.27 5.72
C ILE A 97 -4.21 -5.90 6.69
N LEU A 98 -3.10 -5.21 6.96
CA LEU A 98 -2.05 -5.66 7.89
C LEU A 98 -2.36 -5.32 9.36
N GLY A 99 -3.50 -4.70 9.67
CA GLY A 99 -3.92 -4.36 11.03
C GLY A 99 -3.36 -3.04 11.57
N PHE A 100 -2.86 -2.16 10.70
CA PHE A 100 -2.32 -0.84 11.05
C PHE A 100 -3.24 0.31 10.59
N GLU A 101 -4.55 0.09 10.60
CA GLU A 101 -5.51 1.10 10.19
C GLU A 101 -5.47 2.33 11.11
N PRO A 102 -5.41 3.57 10.55
CA PRO A 102 -5.48 4.79 11.33
C PRO A 102 -6.79 4.88 12.11
N SER A 103 -6.71 5.15 13.41
CA SER A 103 -7.90 5.40 14.21
C SER A 103 -8.50 6.77 13.87
N LEU A 104 -9.75 6.80 13.45
CA LEU A 104 -10.47 8.05 13.17
C LEU A 104 -10.98 8.75 14.44
N GLN A 105 -10.76 8.15 15.64
CA GLN A 105 -11.07 8.81 16.90
C GLN A 105 -10.28 10.12 17.02
N ASN A 106 -10.96 11.17 17.46
CA ASN A 106 -10.40 12.51 17.63
C ASN A 106 -9.87 13.19 16.34
N ILE A 107 -10.21 12.69 15.16
CA ILE A 107 -9.76 13.29 13.89
C ILE A 107 -10.09 14.79 13.79
N LEU A 108 -11.22 15.23 14.33
CA LEU A 108 -11.64 16.63 14.33
C LEU A 108 -10.94 17.50 15.40
N LYS A 109 -10.44 16.90 16.48
CA LYS A 109 -9.87 17.61 17.63
C LYS A 109 -8.35 17.54 17.66
N GLY A 110 -7.78 16.37 17.37
CA GLY A 110 -6.33 16.16 17.45
C GLY A 110 -5.59 16.96 16.38
N SER A 111 -4.58 17.71 16.82
CA SER A 111 -3.74 18.54 15.96
C SER A 111 -2.55 17.79 15.37
N PHE A 112 -2.24 16.61 15.90
CA PHE A 112 -1.08 15.80 15.53
C PHE A 112 -1.51 14.35 15.31
N PHE A 113 -0.97 13.70 14.29
CA PHE A 113 -1.16 12.27 14.10
C PHE A 113 0.12 11.53 14.49
N ASN A 114 -0.02 10.57 15.38
CA ASN A 114 1.08 9.74 15.85
C ASN A 114 1.11 8.44 15.04
N LEU A 115 2.14 8.28 14.21
CA LEU A 115 2.33 7.10 13.33
C LEU A 115 2.56 5.81 14.13
N GLY A 116 3.16 5.91 15.32
CA GLY A 116 3.43 4.74 16.15
C GLY A 116 2.19 4.18 16.83
N SER A 117 1.30 5.05 17.32
CA SER A 117 0.03 4.66 17.94
C SER A 117 -1.14 4.56 16.96
N GLY A 118 -1.01 5.13 15.75
CA GLY A 118 -2.08 5.23 14.77
C GLY A 118 -3.24 6.15 15.19
N LYS A 119 -2.99 7.16 16.06
CA LYS A 119 -4.05 7.99 16.67
C LYS A 119 -3.81 9.48 16.47
N PHE A 120 -4.93 10.23 16.48
CA PHE A 120 -4.90 11.70 16.54
C PHE A 120 -4.81 12.17 18.00
N GLU A 121 -3.84 13.04 18.28
CA GLU A 121 -3.46 13.53 19.61
C GLU A 121 -3.45 15.06 19.66
N ASP A 122 -3.71 15.63 20.86
CA ASP A 122 -3.73 17.08 21.06
C ASP A 122 -2.32 17.66 21.30
N LYS A 123 -1.35 16.79 21.61
CA LYS A 123 0.03 17.20 21.92
C LYS A 123 1.00 16.55 20.94
N PHE A 124 1.97 17.33 20.51
CA PHE A 124 3.08 16.83 19.71
C PHE A 124 4.04 16.01 20.57
N ASP A 125 4.32 14.79 20.18
CA ASP A 125 5.33 13.95 20.82
C ASP A 125 6.60 13.92 19.97
N SER A 126 7.62 14.65 20.42
CA SER A 126 8.92 14.71 19.74
C SER A 126 9.74 13.42 19.88
N THR A 127 9.37 12.53 20.80
CA THR A 127 10.07 11.25 21.03
C THR A 127 9.55 10.13 20.16
N GLN A 128 8.40 10.32 19.53
CA GLN A 128 7.74 9.37 18.65
C GLN A 128 7.60 9.93 17.23
N SER A 129 7.25 9.05 16.29
CA SER A 129 7.04 9.41 14.89
C SER A 129 5.74 10.18 14.68
N SER A 130 5.59 11.36 15.31
CA SER A 130 4.42 12.22 15.17
C SER A 130 4.53 13.10 13.93
N MET A 131 3.41 13.24 13.20
CA MET A 131 3.27 14.25 12.16
C MET A 131 3.12 15.63 12.78
N SER A 132 3.74 16.64 12.20
CA SER A 132 3.48 18.06 12.54
C SER A 132 2.01 18.42 12.29
N ALA A 133 1.56 19.56 12.82
CA ALA A 133 0.20 20.03 12.58
C ALA A 133 -0.13 20.18 11.08
N TYR A 134 0.82 20.71 10.30
CA TYR A 134 0.66 20.84 8.85
C TYR A 134 0.54 19.48 8.14
N GLU A 135 1.41 18.52 8.48
CA GLU A 135 1.37 17.16 7.92
C GLU A 135 0.07 16.45 8.32
N THR A 136 -0.38 16.65 9.55
CA THR A 136 -1.64 16.07 10.05
C THR A 136 -2.86 16.59 9.28
N GLU A 137 -2.90 17.88 8.94
CA GLU A 137 -3.99 18.42 8.11
C GLU A 137 -3.98 17.86 6.69
N ILE A 138 -2.80 17.65 6.08
CA ILE A 138 -2.70 16.97 4.79
C ILE A 138 -3.16 15.51 4.92
N PHE A 139 -2.81 14.84 6.01
CA PHE A 139 -3.22 13.47 6.26
C PHE A 139 -4.73 13.34 6.47
N LYS A 140 -5.37 14.26 7.21
CA LYS A 140 -6.84 14.33 7.32
C LYS A 140 -7.50 14.50 5.95
N LYS A 141 -6.95 15.38 5.10
CA LYS A 141 -7.42 15.57 3.73
C LYS A 141 -7.29 14.29 2.91
N LEU A 142 -6.17 13.57 3.02
CA LEU A 142 -5.97 12.27 2.37
C LEU A 142 -6.99 11.22 2.85
N LEU A 143 -7.25 11.13 4.16
CA LEU A 143 -8.25 10.22 4.72
C LEU A 143 -9.67 10.54 4.23
N ALA A 144 -10.04 11.84 4.16
CA ALA A 144 -11.31 12.26 3.60
C ALA A 144 -11.46 11.87 2.12
N MET A 145 -10.39 11.98 1.32
CA MET A 145 -10.39 11.52 -0.07
C MET A 145 -10.55 9.99 -0.17
N TYR A 146 -9.93 9.27 0.75
CA TYR A 146 -9.92 7.82 0.75
C TYR A 146 -11.26 7.22 1.20
N TYR A 147 -11.80 7.67 2.36
CA TYR A 147 -13.03 7.13 2.94
C TYR A 147 -14.31 7.74 2.34
N ASP A 148 -14.33 9.06 2.17
CA ASP A 148 -15.55 9.79 1.76
C ASP A 148 -15.63 9.98 0.24
N LYS A 149 -14.58 9.54 -0.51
CA LYS A 149 -14.43 9.76 -1.95
C LYS A 149 -14.60 11.24 -2.34
N ASN A 150 -14.16 12.13 -1.46
CA ASN A 150 -14.24 13.58 -1.66
C ASN A 150 -13.41 14.01 -2.88
N GLU A 151 -13.88 15.03 -3.60
CA GLU A 151 -13.18 15.63 -4.75
C GLU A 151 -11.97 16.52 -4.36
N LEU A 152 -11.52 16.44 -3.11
CA LEU A 152 -10.33 17.14 -2.66
C LEU A 152 -9.12 16.71 -3.50
N LYS A 153 -8.17 17.62 -3.70
CA LYS A 153 -6.95 17.33 -4.48
C LYS A 153 -5.73 17.61 -3.62
N LEU A 154 -4.79 16.68 -3.64
CA LEU A 154 -3.45 16.89 -3.09
C LEU A 154 -2.54 17.49 -4.18
N THR A 155 -1.72 18.44 -3.80
CA THR A 155 -0.63 18.94 -4.65
C THR A 155 0.46 17.88 -4.78
N SER A 156 1.33 18.00 -5.77
CA SER A 156 2.48 17.08 -5.92
C SER A 156 3.39 17.07 -4.68
N THR A 157 3.59 18.23 -4.06
CA THR A 157 4.40 18.36 -2.83
C THR A 157 3.73 17.65 -1.65
N GLU A 158 2.41 17.82 -1.48
CA GLU A 158 1.65 17.13 -0.42
C GLU A 158 1.68 15.62 -0.60
N ARG A 159 1.52 15.11 -1.84
CA ARG A 159 1.62 13.67 -2.13
C ARG A 159 3.00 13.11 -1.76
N LYS A 160 4.07 13.80 -2.18
CA LYS A 160 5.44 13.39 -1.85
C LYS A 160 5.66 13.32 -0.35
N LEU A 161 5.26 14.39 0.37
CA LEU A 161 5.37 14.46 1.82
C LEU A 161 4.62 13.31 2.51
N MET A 162 3.38 13.01 2.08
CA MET A 162 2.61 11.91 2.64
C MET A 162 3.23 10.54 2.33
N LEU A 163 3.75 10.34 1.13
CA LEU A 163 4.46 9.09 0.79
C LEU A 163 5.68 8.88 1.70
N GLU A 164 6.51 9.90 1.89
CA GLU A 164 7.70 9.81 2.76
C GLU A 164 7.30 9.50 4.21
N LYS A 165 6.26 10.15 4.72
CA LYS A 165 5.78 9.94 6.11
C LYS A 165 5.14 8.57 6.30
N LEU A 166 4.27 8.15 5.40
CA LEU A 166 3.55 6.88 5.52
C LEU A 166 4.44 5.66 5.22
N LEU A 167 5.52 5.81 4.45
CA LEU A 167 6.48 4.73 4.23
C LEU A 167 7.36 4.45 5.45
N SER A 168 7.57 5.44 6.33
CA SER A 168 8.47 5.28 7.47
C SER A 168 8.07 4.14 8.43
N PRO A 169 6.79 3.92 8.78
CA PRO A 169 6.36 2.78 9.59
C PRO A 169 6.62 1.43 8.90
N PHE A 170 6.41 1.34 7.59
CA PHE A 170 6.65 0.10 6.82
C PHE A 170 8.13 -0.27 6.78
N THR A 171 9.02 0.71 6.73
CA THR A 171 10.47 0.46 6.81
C THR A 171 10.89 0.04 8.22
N LEU A 172 10.28 0.59 9.27
CA LEU A 172 10.54 0.22 10.67
C LEU A 172 9.99 -1.17 11.00
N THR A 173 8.77 -1.51 10.55
CA THR A 173 8.20 -2.85 10.77
C THR A 173 8.97 -3.92 10.00
N ALA A 174 9.42 -3.65 8.78
CA ALA A 174 10.30 -4.57 8.07
C ALA A 174 11.59 -4.84 8.87
N VAL A 175 12.23 -3.81 9.42
CA VAL A 175 13.45 -3.97 10.25
C VAL A 175 13.17 -4.72 11.55
N THR A 176 12.03 -4.48 12.23
CA THR A 176 11.68 -5.16 13.50
C THR A 176 11.25 -6.61 13.28
N LEU A 177 10.80 -6.97 12.08
CA LEU A 177 10.41 -8.34 11.73
C LEU A 177 11.61 -9.19 11.27
N TYR A 178 12.78 -8.59 11.03
CA TYR A 178 14.04 -9.27 10.69
C TYR A 178 15.03 -9.36 11.86
N LEU A 179 14.69 -8.84 13.04
CA LEU A 179 15.42 -9.04 14.31
C LEU A 179 14.66 -10.02 15.20
#